data_8ed687436f7db28eaf5ba5225c29eb6a
#
_entry.id   8ed687436f7db28eaf5ba5225c29eb6a
#
_cell.length_a   1.000
_cell.length_b   1.000
_cell.length_c   1.000
_cell.angle_alpha   90.00
_cell.angle_beta   90.00
_cell.angle_gamma   90.00
#
_symmetry.space_group_name_H-M   'P 1'
#
loop_
_entity.id
_entity.type
_entity.pdbx_description
1 polymer ?
#
loop_
_entity_poly.entity_id
_entity_poly.type
_entity_poly.pdbx_seq_one_letter_code
_entity_poly.pdbx_strand_id
1 'polypeptide(L)'
;MIGLGALKFFLLKVEPKKRLLFDPNESIDFQGHTGPFIQYTHARIRSVLAKAEYKTRISKNHSLELTILERELIVNLSKYPGVISAAAKEYSPAHIANYVFELAKLFNKFY
;
A
#
# COMPACT_ATOMS: atom_id res chain seq x y z
N MET A 1 -12.00 -7.73 12.31
CA MET A 1 -10.89 -7.68 11.32
C MET A 1 -10.44 -6.26 11.02
N ILE A 2 -11.35 -5.34 10.71
CA ILE A 2 -11.01 -3.92 10.46
C ILE A 2 -10.38 -3.27 11.69
N GLY A 3 -10.96 -3.45 12.89
CA GLY A 3 -10.43 -2.87 14.12
C GLY A 3 -9.01 -3.35 14.47
N LEU A 4 -8.74 -4.63 14.32
CA LEU A 4 -7.41 -5.20 14.57
C LEU A 4 -6.39 -4.71 13.54
N GLY A 5 -6.77 -4.65 12.25
CA GLY A 5 -5.93 -4.08 11.20
C GLY A 5 -5.61 -2.61 11.44
N ALA A 6 -6.60 -1.83 11.87
CA ALA A 6 -6.42 -0.42 12.21
C ALA A 6 -5.42 -0.24 13.35
N LEU A 7 -5.54 -1.02 14.42
CA LEU A 7 -4.64 -0.96 15.55
C LEU A 7 -3.21 -1.34 15.15
N LYS A 8 -3.04 -2.46 14.48
CA LYS A 8 -1.72 -2.93 14.04
C LYS A 8 -1.02 -1.91 13.16
N PHE A 9 -1.70 -1.38 12.16
CA PHE A 9 -1.12 -0.39 11.25
C PHE A 9 -0.76 0.89 12.01
N PHE A 10 -1.64 1.38 12.88
CA PHE A 10 -1.40 2.59 13.66
C PHE A 10 -0.13 2.48 14.50
N LEU A 11 0.11 1.32 15.09
CA LEU A 11 1.32 1.07 15.86
C LEU A 11 2.57 0.91 15.00
N LEU A 12 2.44 0.28 13.83
CA LEU A 12 3.58 -0.05 12.97
C LEU A 12 4.04 1.09 12.07
N LYS A 13 3.17 2.05 11.75
CA LYS A 13 3.53 3.16 10.85
C LYS A 13 4.55 4.14 11.43
N VAL A 14 4.78 4.10 12.73
CA VAL A 14 5.73 4.94 13.45
C VAL A 14 6.99 4.13 13.77
N GLU A 15 8.15 4.78 13.69
CA GLU A 15 9.41 4.13 14.06
C GLU A 15 9.37 3.62 15.51
N PRO A 16 9.92 2.41 15.79
CA PRO A 16 9.83 1.81 17.14
C PRO A 16 10.37 2.68 18.28
N LYS A 17 11.30 3.58 17.98
CA LYS A 17 11.92 4.48 18.99
C LYS A 17 11.09 5.73 19.30
N LYS A 18 10.07 6.03 18.48
CA LYS A 18 9.24 7.22 18.68
C LYS A 18 8.05 6.93 19.59
N ARG A 19 7.66 7.93 20.36
CA ARG A 19 6.44 7.88 21.15
C ARG A 19 5.23 8.03 20.25
N LEU A 20 4.16 7.33 20.61
CA LEU A 20 2.92 7.32 19.87
C LEU A 20 1.74 7.54 20.81
N LEU A 21 0.88 8.51 20.47
CA LEU A 21 -0.40 8.68 21.13
C LEU A 21 -1.47 7.99 20.28
N PHE A 22 -2.07 6.93 20.82
CA PHE A 22 -3.09 6.17 20.13
C PHE A 22 -4.43 6.88 20.17
N ASP A 23 -5.01 7.16 19.00
CA ASP A 23 -6.35 7.69 18.84
C ASP A 23 -7.21 6.66 18.09
N PRO A 24 -8.21 6.03 18.76
CA PRO A 24 -9.05 5.03 18.12
C PRO A 24 -9.82 5.56 16.91
N ASN A 25 -10.33 6.79 16.98
CA ASN A 25 -11.10 7.39 15.89
C ASN A 25 -10.23 7.67 14.66
N GLU A 26 -9.03 8.19 14.87
CA GLU A 26 -8.08 8.40 13.78
C GLU A 26 -7.67 7.07 13.13
N SER A 27 -7.47 6.02 13.93
CA SER A 27 -6.97 4.73 13.45
C SER A 27 -7.93 3.99 12.52
N ILE A 28 -9.23 4.28 12.57
CA ILE A 28 -10.25 3.62 11.75
C ILE A 28 -10.72 4.45 10.56
N ASP A 29 -10.15 5.64 10.35
CA ASP A 29 -10.52 6.50 9.23
C ASP A 29 -10.17 5.84 7.88
N PHE A 30 -11.16 5.65 7.02
CA PHE A 30 -10.98 5.04 5.70
C PHE A 30 -10.24 5.94 4.71
N GLN A 31 -10.13 7.21 4.97
CA GLN A 31 -9.47 8.17 4.09
C GLN A 31 -8.14 8.69 4.64
N GLY A 32 -7.79 8.32 5.86
CA GLY A 32 -6.57 8.74 6.51
C GLY A 32 -5.39 7.79 6.25
N HIS A 33 -4.25 8.09 6.89
CA HIS A 33 -3.07 7.24 6.90
C HIS A 33 -3.28 6.05 7.86
N THR A 34 -4.14 5.10 7.47
CA THR A 34 -4.67 4.07 8.36
C THR A 34 -4.69 2.68 7.70
N GLY A 35 -4.78 1.64 8.53
CA GLY A 35 -5.00 0.28 8.09
C GLY A 35 -6.28 0.10 7.26
N PRO A 36 -7.43 0.62 7.69
CA PRO A 36 -8.66 0.57 6.90
C PRO A 36 -8.55 1.16 5.50
N PHE A 37 -7.80 2.23 5.32
CA PHE A 37 -7.52 2.78 3.98
C PHE A 37 -6.85 1.73 3.08
N ILE A 38 -5.86 1.01 3.59
CA ILE A 38 -5.15 -0.03 2.84
C ILE A 38 -6.08 -1.22 2.58
N GLN A 39 -6.85 -1.66 3.58
CA GLN A 39 -7.80 -2.75 3.44
C GLN A 39 -8.87 -2.44 2.38
N TYR A 40 -9.40 -1.23 2.38
CA TYR A 40 -10.34 -0.77 1.38
C TYR A 40 -9.72 -0.79 -0.03
N THR A 41 -8.49 -0.31 -0.16
CA THR A 41 -7.76 -0.31 -1.43
C THR A 41 -7.54 -1.73 -1.94
N HIS A 42 -7.17 -2.67 -1.06
CA HIS A 42 -7.03 -4.07 -1.42
C HIS A 42 -8.33 -4.67 -1.96
N ALA A 43 -9.45 -4.43 -1.26
CA ALA A 43 -10.76 -4.89 -1.70
C ALA A 43 -11.13 -4.31 -3.07
N ARG A 44 -10.82 -3.04 -3.30
CA ARG A 44 -11.05 -2.34 -4.57
C ARG A 44 -10.24 -2.96 -5.71
N ILE A 45 -8.96 -3.24 -5.48
CA ILE A 45 -8.11 -3.91 -6.46
C ILE A 45 -8.67 -5.29 -6.82
N ARG A 46 -9.06 -6.08 -5.83
CA ARG A 46 -9.67 -7.39 -6.06
C ARG A 46 -10.94 -7.30 -6.89
N SER A 47 -11.77 -6.31 -6.62
CA SER A 47 -13.00 -6.06 -7.38
C SER A 47 -12.69 -5.68 -8.85
N VAL A 48 -11.71 -4.84 -9.08
CA VAL A 48 -11.27 -4.45 -10.43
C VAL A 48 -10.76 -5.65 -11.22
N LEU A 49 -9.94 -6.49 -10.61
CA LEU A 49 -9.40 -7.69 -11.24
C LEU A 49 -10.51 -8.68 -11.61
N ALA A 50 -11.50 -8.85 -10.72
CA ALA A 50 -12.64 -9.73 -10.99
C ALA A 50 -13.48 -9.22 -12.17
N LYS A 51 -13.74 -7.91 -12.24
CA LYS A 51 -14.51 -7.30 -13.33
C LYS A 51 -13.78 -7.35 -14.67
N ALA A 52 -12.45 -7.26 -14.65
CA ALA A 52 -11.63 -7.29 -15.84
C ALA A 52 -11.40 -8.72 -16.37
N GLU A 53 -11.88 -9.75 -15.68
CA GLU A 53 -11.62 -11.16 -16.01
C GLU A 53 -10.13 -11.41 -16.27
N TYR A 54 -9.30 -10.92 -15.34
CA TYR A 54 -7.84 -10.92 -15.49
C TYR A 54 -7.30 -12.32 -15.78
N LYS A 55 -6.62 -12.45 -16.91
CA LYS A 55 -5.86 -13.65 -17.28
C LYS A 55 -4.39 -13.27 -17.40
N THR A 56 -3.54 -14.01 -16.68
CA THR A 56 -2.10 -13.78 -16.74
C THR A 56 -1.57 -14.19 -18.13
N ARG A 57 -1.49 -13.24 -19.03
CA ARG A 57 -0.85 -13.45 -20.35
C ARG A 57 0.27 -12.43 -20.52
N ILE A 58 1.48 -12.93 -20.71
CA ILE A 58 2.61 -12.10 -21.14
C ILE A 58 2.62 -12.10 -22.65
N SER A 59 2.28 -10.97 -23.25
CA SER A 59 2.41 -10.79 -24.70
C SER A 59 3.77 -10.14 -24.99
N LYS A 60 4.54 -10.80 -25.85
CA LYS A 60 5.90 -10.34 -26.20
C LYS A 60 5.92 -9.16 -27.21
N ASN A 61 4.78 -8.77 -27.79
CA ASN A 61 4.73 -7.89 -28.95
C ASN A 61 3.96 -6.57 -28.71
N HIS A 62 3.79 -6.10 -27.47
CA HIS A 62 3.12 -4.83 -27.23
C HIS A 62 4.10 -3.74 -26.81
N SER A 63 4.20 -2.68 -27.63
CA SER A 63 4.72 -1.39 -27.17
C SER A 63 3.62 -0.73 -26.34
N LEU A 64 3.83 -0.64 -25.02
CA LEU A 64 2.87 -0.01 -24.12
C LEU A 64 3.24 1.46 -23.94
N GLU A 65 2.34 2.36 -24.35
CA GLU A 65 2.42 3.75 -23.94
C GLU A 65 1.81 3.87 -22.55
N LEU A 66 2.64 4.19 -21.57
CA LEU A 66 2.22 4.32 -20.19
C LEU A 66 1.91 5.78 -19.88
N THR A 67 0.79 6.01 -19.18
CA THR A 67 0.50 7.31 -18.57
C THR A 67 1.50 7.61 -17.44
N ILE A 68 1.54 8.87 -17.01
CA ILE A 68 2.41 9.28 -15.89
C ILE A 68 2.07 8.49 -14.62
N LEU A 69 0.77 8.30 -14.33
CA LEU A 69 0.34 7.56 -13.13
C LEU A 69 0.69 6.08 -13.19
N GLU A 70 0.55 5.46 -14.35
CA GLU A 70 0.95 4.06 -14.55
C GLU A 70 2.45 3.88 -14.36
N ARG A 71 3.24 4.81 -14.86
CA ARG A 71 4.70 4.81 -14.70
C ARG A 71 5.10 4.96 -13.23
N GLU A 72 4.46 5.88 -12.50
CA GLU A 72 4.68 6.06 -11.07
C GLU A 72 4.38 4.79 -10.27
N LEU A 73 3.30 4.08 -10.60
CA LEU A 73 2.96 2.81 -9.96
C LEU A 73 4.03 1.75 -10.20
N ILE A 74 4.49 1.59 -11.44
CA ILE A 74 5.51 0.60 -11.79
C ILE A 74 6.83 0.92 -11.08
N VAL A 75 7.25 2.19 -11.05
CA VAL A 75 8.46 2.62 -10.34
C VAL A 75 8.33 2.34 -8.85
N ASN A 76 7.18 2.63 -8.26
CA ASN A 76 6.95 2.36 -6.84
C ASN A 76 7.00 0.85 -6.54
N LEU A 77 6.40 0.02 -7.38
CA LEU A 77 6.46 -1.45 -7.23
C LEU A 77 7.89 -1.97 -7.31
N SER A 78 8.73 -1.38 -8.14
CA SER A 78 10.14 -1.78 -8.28
C SER A 78 10.98 -1.51 -7.03
N LYS A 79 10.53 -0.62 -6.15
CA LYS A 79 11.21 -0.29 -4.89
C LYS A 79 10.98 -1.31 -3.78
N TYR A 80 10.05 -2.25 -3.95
CA TYR A 80 9.64 -3.18 -2.91
C TYR A 80 10.81 -3.97 -2.29
N PRO A 81 11.72 -4.60 -3.07
CA PRO A 81 12.84 -5.33 -2.47
C PRO A 81 13.76 -4.44 -1.61
N GLY A 82 13.99 -3.20 -2.04
CA GLY A 82 14.80 -2.24 -1.27
C GLY A 82 14.14 -1.85 0.05
N VAL A 83 12.82 -1.69 0.05
CA VAL A 83 12.05 -1.39 1.26
C VAL A 83 12.14 -2.54 2.28
N ILE A 84 12.00 -3.78 1.84
CA ILE A 84 12.13 -4.96 2.69
C ILE A 84 13.54 -5.03 3.30
N SER A 85 14.56 -4.80 2.49
CA SER A 85 15.95 -4.79 2.94
C SER A 85 16.22 -3.70 3.99
N ALA A 86 15.72 -2.49 3.77
CA ALA A 86 15.87 -1.38 4.72
C ALA A 86 15.13 -1.66 6.03
N ALA A 87 13.91 -2.18 5.96
CA ALA A 87 13.12 -2.54 7.14
C ALA A 87 13.86 -3.59 7.99
N ALA A 88 14.47 -4.59 7.35
CA ALA A 88 15.22 -5.64 8.04
C ALA A 88 16.49 -5.07 8.71
N LYS A 89 17.24 -4.23 8.01
CA LYS A 89 18.48 -3.62 8.54
C LYS A 89 18.23 -2.73 9.74
N GLU A 90 17.14 -1.96 9.71
CA GLU A 90 16.82 -0.99 10.75
C GLU A 90 15.89 -1.54 11.83
N TYR A 91 15.48 -2.80 11.71
CA TYR A 91 14.48 -3.42 12.60
C TYR A 91 13.22 -2.55 12.71
N SER A 92 12.80 -1.95 11.59
CA SER A 92 11.67 -1.02 11.57
C SER A 92 10.59 -1.47 10.57
N PRO A 93 9.47 -2.04 11.05
CA PRO A 93 8.36 -2.37 10.17
C PRO A 93 7.65 -1.12 9.61
N ALA A 94 7.94 0.07 10.15
CA ALA A 94 7.39 1.33 9.65
C ALA A 94 7.71 1.56 8.17
N HIS A 95 8.88 1.14 7.68
CA HIS A 95 9.23 1.24 6.26
C HIS A 95 8.23 0.50 5.38
N ILE A 96 7.84 -0.71 5.79
CA ILE A 96 6.86 -1.51 5.04
C ILE A 96 5.47 -0.89 5.12
N ALA A 97 5.05 -0.48 6.32
CA ALA A 97 3.74 0.12 6.54
C ALA A 97 3.56 1.39 5.70
N ASN A 98 4.54 2.28 5.70
CA ASN A 98 4.49 3.52 4.95
C ASN A 98 4.60 3.29 3.44
N TYR A 99 5.39 2.31 3.00
CA TYR A 99 5.48 1.93 1.59
C TYR A 99 4.14 1.44 1.07
N VAL A 100 3.48 0.54 1.79
CA VAL A 100 2.17 -0.01 1.40
C VAL A 100 1.13 1.10 1.32
N PHE A 101 1.15 2.04 2.27
CA PHE A 101 0.26 3.19 2.25
C PHE A 101 0.47 4.06 1.01
N GLU A 102 1.72 4.38 0.67
CA GLU A 102 2.02 5.19 -0.52
C GLU A 102 1.60 4.47 -1.81
N LEU A 103 1.82 3.16 -1.88
CA LEU A 103 1.37 2.34 -3.01
C LEU A 103 -0.16 2.38 -3.15
N ALA A 104 -0.88 2.23 -2.04
CA ALA A 104 -2.34 2.32 -2.02
C ALA A 104 -2.84 3.70 -2.49
N LYS A 105 -2.17 4.76 -2.04
CA LYS A 105 -2.45 6.14 -2.46
C LYS A 105 -2.29 6.33 -3.96
N LEU A 106 -1.18 5.84 -4.52
CA LEU A 106 -0.92 5.91 -5.97
C LEU A 106 -1.97 5.14 -6.76
N PHE A 107 -2.36 3.96 -6.30
CA PHE A 107 -3.41 3.19 -6.96
C PHE A 107 -4.75 3.92 -6.96
N ASN A 108 -5.16 4.49 -5.84
CA ASN A 108 -6.42 5.23 -5.76
C ASN A 108 -6.41 6.49 -6.62
N LYS A 109 -5.27 7.11 -6.78
CA LYS A 109 -5.09 8.26 -7.68
C LYS A 109 -5.18 7.83 -9.15
N PHE A 110 -4.61 6.68 -9.50
CA PHE A 110 -4.67 6.10 -10.85
C PHE A 110 -6.09 5.67 -11.22
N TYR A 111 -6.77 4.99 -10.30
CA TYR A 111 -8.12 4.49 -10.53
C TYR A 111 -9.17 5.60 -10.40
#